data_8f89d3655df78435c8a92ff9ae32c0c0
#
_entry.id   8f89d3655df78435c8a92ff9ae32c0c0
#
_cell.length_a   1.000
_cell.length_b   1.000
_cell.length_c   1.000
_cell.angle_alpha   90.00
_cell.angle_beta   90.00
_cell.angle_gamma   90.00
#
_symmetry.space_group_name_H-M   'P 1'
#
loop_
_entity.id
_entity.type
_entity.pdbx_description
1 polymer ?
#
loop_
_entity_poly.entity_id
_entity_poly.type
_entity_poly.pdbx_seq_one_letter_code
_entity_poly.pdbx_strand_id
1 'polypeptide(L)'
;MVFDVDGTLVLSDRSLGHYDVLPGAREVLTELRSRAIPYLLLTNGSAYPPAEQAEKMRRLGLPVDDHQMLTPSSVAADLFVRRGLARVLVLGGEGVGHALRERGILTLRPGEPTSGKVDAVYVGWHPGCTMPDIEAAAMAIWGGARLYTASDVRFFATKGGRTIGYSYAIVGALRRLTGARVTVTGKPSLHAMRYAAERLRLAAADIAVVGDDPLVEVLMARRGRALAIGVTSGVTSASEWRRQPPPRRPERVLRALADILEFVRPPGSGVTTRGPGAPPRGRRRRARRAASARQ
;
A
#
# COMPACT_ATOMS: atom_id res chain seq x y z
N MET A 1 -2.62 5.26 9.45
CA MET A 1 -1.64 4.28 8.94
C MET A 1 -2.10 3.75 7.58
N VAL A 2 -1.20 3.22 6.74
CA VAL A 2 -1.53 2.57 5.48
C VAL A 2 -0.94 1.16 5.49
N PHE A 3 -1.77 0.16 5.42
CA PHE A 3 -1.35 -1.26 5.39
C PHE A 3 -1.45 -1.80 3.98
N ASP A 4 -0.43 -2.52 3.56
CA ASP A 4 -0.56 -3.49 2.48
C ASP A 4 -1.51 -4.64 2.91
N VAL A 5 -2.01 -5.39 1.94
CA VAL A 5 -2.98 -6.47 2.16
C VAL A 5 -2.32 -7.84 2.05
N ASP A 6 -1.81 -8.20 0.87
CA ASP A 6 -1.28 -9.53 0.58
C ASP A 6 0.17 -9.68 1.07
N GLY A 7 0.40 -10.60 1.99
CA GLY A 7 1.71 -10.77 2.65
C GLY A 7 1.86 -9.96 3.94
N THR A 8 0.91 -9.05 4.23
CA THR A 8 0.93 -8.19 5.41
C THR A 8 -0.22 -8.49 6.36
N LEU A 9 -1.47 -8.47 5.88
CA LEU A 9 -2.67 -8.75 6.67
C LEU A 9 -3.26 -10.12 6.36
N VAL A 10 -3.16 -10.54 5.12
CA VAL A 10 -3.67 -11.82 4.62
C VAL A 10 -2.69 -12.45 3.62
N LEU A 11 -2.90 -13.73 3.32
CA LEU A 11 -2.25 -14.42 2.21
C LEU A 11 -3.29 -15.02 1.31
N SER A 12 -3.33 -14.60 0.04
CA SER A 12 -4.29 -15.07 -0.97
C SER A 12 -3.87 -16.40 -1.60
N ASP A 13 -4.85 -17.12 -2.18
CA ASP A 13 -4.57 -18.15 -3.16
C ASP A 13 -4.30 -17.54 -4.56
N ARG A 14 -3.94 -18.39 -5.53
CA ARG A 14 -3.62 -17.93 -6.90
C ARG A 14 -4.82 -17.31 -7.64
N SER A 15 -6.02 -17.73 -7.28
CA SER A 15 -7.28 -17.26 -7.89
C SER A 15 -7.80 -15.97 -7.25
N LEU A 16 -7.21 -15.53 -6.14
CA LEU A 16 -7.69 -14.45 -5.27
C LEU A 16 -9.10 -14.72 -4.72
N GLY A 17 -9.49 -16.01 -4.66
CA GLY A 17 -10.80 -16.45 -4.16
C GLY A 17 -10.81 -16.68 -2.64
N HIS A 18 -9.69 -17.13 -2.08
CA HIS A 18 -9.56 -17.45 -0.67
C HIS A 18 -8.36 -16.76 -0.05
N TYR A 19 -8.53 -16.34 1.21
CA TYR A 19 -7.53 -15.63 1.98
C TYR A 19 -7.39 -16.28 3.36
N ASP A 20 -6.15 -16.41 3.85
CA ASP A 20 -5.84 -16.71 5.26
C ASP A 20 -5.40 -15.44 5.95
N VAL A 21 -5.96 -15.16 7.12
CA VAL A 21 -5.55 -14.01 7.94
C VAL A 21 -4.20 -14.31 8.59
N LEU A 22 -3.27 -13.39 8.42
CA LEU A 22 -1.95 -13.49 9.03
C LEU A 22 -2.00 -13.16 10.53
N PRO A 23 -1.10 -13.76 11.34
CA PRO A 23 -1.06 -13.52 12.78
C PRO A 23 -0.95 -12.05 13.15
N GLY A 24 -1.76 -11.59 14.09
CA GLY A 24 -1.76 -10.21 14.59
C GLY A 24 -2.61 -9.23 13.76
N ALA A 25 -3.08 -9.60 12.56
CA ALA A 25 -3.80 -8.66 11.69
C ALA A 25 -5.14 -8.21 12.28
N ARG A 26 -5.92 -9.13 12.86
CA ARG A 26 -7.20 -8.78 13.50
C ARG A 26 -7.00 -7.91 14.73
N GLU A 27 -6.07 -8.31 15.59
CA GLU A 27 -5.74 -7.59 16.82
C GLU A 27 -5.31 -6.16 16.54
N VAL A 28 -4.40 -5.99 15.58
CA VAL A 28 -3.88 -4.67 15.20
C VAL A 28 -4.99 -3.76 14.68
N LEU A 29 -5.76 -4.21 13.69
CA LEU A 29 -6.82 -3.37 13.12
C LEU A 29 -7.94 -3.08 14.13
N THR A 30 -8.30 -4.04 15.00
CA THR A 30 -9.27 -3.85 16.08
C THR A 30 -8.78 -2.81 17.08
N GLU A 31 -7.52 -2.89 17.48
CA GLU A 31 -6.94 -1.95 18.44
C GLU A 31 -6.78 -0.54 17.85
N LEU A 32 -6.39 -0.41 16.57
CA LEU A 32 -6.37 0.89 15.90
C LEU A 32 -7.76 1.52 15.83
N ARG A 33 -8.79 0.71 15.53
CA ARG A 33 -10.19 1.16 15.50
C ARG A 33 -10.66 1.60 16.89
N SER A 34 -10.37 0.83 17.94
CA SER A 34 -10.75 1.15 19.33
C SER A 34 -10.14 2.46 19.83
N ARG A 35 -8.91 2.76 19.38
CA ARG A 35 -8.19 4.01 19.69
C ARG A 35 -8.50 5.17 18.74
N ALA A 36 -9.43 5.01 17.82
CA ALA A 36 -9.75 5.99 16.77
C ALA A 36 -8.54 6.44 15.94
N ILE A 37 -7.55 5.56 15.75
CA ILE A 37 -6.39 5.84 14.91
C ILE A 37 -6.75 5.52 13.47
N PRO A 38 -6.71 6.51 12.56
CA PRO A 38 -7.14 6.30 11.19
C PRO A 38 -6.18 5.37 10.44
N TYR A 39 -6.75 4.42 9.69
CA TYR A 39 -5.99 3.52 8.84
C TYR A 39 -6.71 3.24 7.52
N LEU A 40 -5.93 2.84 6.53
CA LEU A 40 -6.37 2.40 5.21
C LEU A 40 -5.68 1.08 4.85
N LEU A 41 -6.35 0.27 4.08
CA LEU A 41 -5.80 -0.89 3.41
C LEU A 41 -5.55 -0.50 1.94
N LEU A 42 -4.33 -0.66 1.46
CA LEU A 42 -3.92 -0.32 0.10
C LEU A 42 -3.30 -1.54 -0.58
N THR A 43 -4.05 -2.18 -1.45
CA THR A 43 -3.58 -3.33 -2.24
C THR A 43 -3.14 -2.94 -3.64
N ASN A 44 -2.31 -3.77 -4.29
CA ASN A 44 -2.08 -3.75 -5.73
C ASN A 44 -3.05 -4.70 -6.49
N GLY A 45 -3.89 -5.43 -5.76
CA GLY A 45 -4.94 -6.26 -6.32
C GLY A 45 -6.00 -5.44 -7.05
N SER A 46 -6.30 -5.79 -8.30
CA SER A 46 -7.31 -5.13 -9.13
C SER A 46 -8.32 -6.13 -9.73
N ALA A 47 -8.45 -7.31 -9.10
CA ALA A 47 -9.41 -8.32 -9.53
C ALA A 47 -10.86 -7.96 -9.16
N TYR A 48 -11.03 -7.28 -8.04
CA TYR A 48 -12.34 -6.95 -7.46
C TYR A 48 -12.48 -5.46 -7.19
N PRO A 49 -13.71 -4.91 -7.23
CA PRO A 49 -14.01 -3.55 -6.77
C PRO A 49 -13.61 -3.32 -5.30
N PRO A 50 -13.32 -2.07 -4.89
CA PRO A 50 -12.91 -1.76 -3.52
C PRO A 50 -13.89 -2.26 -2.46
N ALA A 51 -15.19 -2.04 -2.65
CA ALA A 51 -16.23 -2.48 -1.70
C ALA A 51 -16.30 -4.01 -1.56
N GLU A 52 -16.14 -4.75 -2.68
CA GLU A 52 -16.10 -6.22 -2.65
C GLU A 52 -14.85 -6.73 -1.93
N GLN A 53 -13.70 -6.07 -2.13
CA GLN A 53 -12.49 -6.41 -1.38
C GLN A 53 -12.64 -6.13 0.11
N ALA A 54 -13.23 -4.99 0.49
CA ALA A 54 -13.52 -4.66 1.88
C ALA A 54 -14.45 -5.71 2.50
N GLU A 55 -15.49 -6.13 1.79
CA GLU A 55 -16.41 -7.17 2.25
C GLU A 55 -15.70 -8.52 2.47
N LYS A 56 -14.81 -8.92 1.56
CA LYS A 56 -13.97 -10.13 1.75
C LYS A 56 -13.13 -10.03 3.02
N MET A 57 -12.53 -8.87 3.30
CA MET A 57 -11.75 -8.66 4.53
C MET A 57 -12.63 -8.72 5.78
N ARG A 58 -13.84 -8.14 5.75
CA ARG A 58 -14.81 -8.21 6.86
C ARG A 58 -15.23 -9.65 7.16
N ARG A 59 -15.49 -10.46 6.15
CA ARG A 59 -15.82 -11.90 6.32
C ARG A 59 -14.70 -12.68 7.00
N LEU A 60 -13.47 -12.22 6.89
CA LEU A 60 -12.30 -12.76 7.59
C LEU A 60 -12.14 -12.20 9.01
N GLY A 61 -13.05 -11.34 9.46
CA GLY A 61 -12.99 -10.69 10.77
C GLY A 61 -12.01 -9.51 10.86
N LEU A 62 -11.58 -8.95 9.72
CA LEU A 62 -10.78 -7.73 9.70
C LEU A 62 -11.72 -6.52 9.68
N PRO A 63 -11.65 -5.61 10.67
CA PRO A 63 -12.55 -4.47 10.76
C PRO A 63 -12.12 -3.41 9.74
N VAL A 64 -12.76 -3.40 8.57
CA VAL A 64 -12.49 -2.44 7.49
C VAL A 64 -13.80 -1.97 6.86
N ASP A 65 -13.96 -0.68 6.68
CA ASP A 65 -15.10 -0.08 5.99
C ASP A 65 -14.77 0.08 4.50
N ASP A 66 -15.79 0.18 3.63
CA ASP A 66 -15.59 0.26 2.18
C ASP A 66 -14.67 1.43 1.78
N HIS A 67 -14.82 2.58 2.44
CA HIS A 67 -13.99 3.75 2.20
C HIS A 67 -12.53 3.62 2.65
N GLN A 68 -12.21 2.60 3.44
CA GLN A 68 -10.85 2.32 3.92
C GLN A 68 -10.08 1.36 2.99
N MET A 69 -10.76 0.69 2.06
CA MET A 69 -10.12 -0.17 1.08
C MET A 69 -9.76 0.61 -0.18
N LEU A 70 -8.49 0.71 -0.48
CA LEU A 70 -7.96 1.38 -1.66
C LEU A 70 -7.36 0.37 -2.63
N THR A 71 -7.75 0.50 -3.89
CA THR A 71 -7.23 -0.30 -5.00
C THR A 71 -6.53 0.60 -6.02
N PRO A 72 -5.72 0.05 -6.93
CA PRO A 72 -5.15 0.82 -8.03
C PRO A 72 -6.20 1.53 -8.88
N SER A 73 -7.41 0.95 -8.99
CA SER A 73 -8.51 1.53 -9.76
C SER A 73 -9.14 2.73 -9.06
N SER A 74 -9.19 2.75 -7.71
CA SER A 74 -9.59 3.94 -6.95
C SER A 74 -8.63 5.11 -7.19
N VAL A 75 -7.33 4.82 -7.20
CA VAL A 75 -6.27 5.80 -7.49
C VAL A 75 -6.35 6.28 -8.95
N ALA A 76 -6.58 5.35 -9.89
CA ALA A 76 -6.74 5.68 -11.30
C ALA A 76 -7.93 6.59 -11.55
N ALA A 77 -9.08 6.30 -10.93
CA ALA A 77 -10.30 7.08 -11.07
C ALA A 77 -10.07 8.54 -10.63
N ASP A 78 -9.46 8.76 -9.46
CA ASP A 78 -9.09 10.10 -9.00
C ASP A 78 -8.12 10.80 -9.96
N LEU A 79 -7.06 10.10 -10.39
CA LEU A 79 -6.05 10.62 -11.29
C LEU A 79 -6.64 11.01 -12.65
N PHE A 80 -7.56 10.19 -13.20
CA PHE A 80 -8.17 10.41 -14.50
C PHE A 80 -9.11 11.60 -14.48
N VAL A 81 -9.94 11.74 -13.45
CA VAL A 81 -10.77 12.94 -13.24
C VAL A 81 -9.90 14.20 -13.21
N ARG A 82 -8.83 14.21 -12.42
CA ARG A 82 -7.89 15.34 -12.32
C ARG A 82 -7.20 15.67 -13.65
N ARG A 83 -7.06 14.69 -14.53
CA ARG A 83 -6.41 14.84 -15.85
C ARG A 83 -7.40 15.07 -16.99
N GLY A 84 -8.70 15.11 -16.72
CA GLY A 84 -9.75 15.26 -17.71
C GLY A 84 -9.83 14.08 -18.69
N LEU A 85 -9.47 12.85 -18.25
CA LEU A 85 -9.55 11.64 -19.07
C LEU A 85 -10.95 11.04 -18.88
N ALA A 86 -11.79 11.17 -19.90
CA ALA A 86 -13.20 10.81 -19.83
C ALA A 86 -13.54 9.49 -20.51
N ARG A 87 -12.69 9.00 -21.42
CA ARG A 87 -12.92 7.80 -22.24
C ARG A 87 -11.73 6.86 -22.13
N VAL A 88 -11.91 5.73 -21.45
CA VAL A 88 -10.82 4.82 -21.09
C VAL A 88 -11.10 3.42 -21.61
N LEU A 89 -10.21 2.88 -22.45
CA LEU A 89 -10.20 1.47 -22.83
C LEU A 89 -9.62 0.65 -21.67
N VAL A 90 -10.41 -0.26 -21.13
CA VAL A 90 -10.05 -1.06 -19.96
C VAL A 90 -9.69 -2.48 -20.40
N LEU A 91 -8.47 -2.93 -20.07
CA LEU A 91 -8.06 -4.32 -20.13
C LEU A 91 -8.11 -4.90 -18.71
N GLY A 92 -9.22 -5.53 -18.39
CA GLY A 92 -9.49 -6.13 -17.08
C GLY A 92 -10.98 -6.31 -16.81
N GLY A 93 -11.27 -6.93 -15.66
CA GLY A 93 -12.63 -7.15 -15.18
C GLY A 93 -13.21 -5.99 -14.39
N GLU A 94 -14.26 -6.28 -13.61
CA GLU A 94 -14.96 -5.28 -12.79
C GLU A 94 -14.04 -4.55 -11.80
N GLY A 95 -13.11 -5.22 -11.17
CA GLY A 95 -12.15 -4.57 -10.26
C GLY A 95 -11.29 -3.49 -10.92
N VAL A 96 -11.16 -3.52 -12.26
CA VAL A 96 -10.41 -2.51 -13.01
C VAL A 96 -11.29 -1.35 -13.44
N GLY A 97 -12.53 -1.63 -13.91
CA GLY A 97 -13.40 -0.63 -14.51
C GLY A 97 -14.37 0.05 -13.55
N HIS A 98 -14.80 -0.64 -12.48
CA HIS A 98 -15.87 -0.18 -11.60
C HIS A 98 -15.64 1.21 -10.99
N ALA A 99 -14.51 1.40 -10.33
CA ALA A 99 -14.19 2.69 -9.70
C ALA A 99 -14.08 3.86 -10.69
N LEU A 100 -13.74 3.60 -11.96
CA LEU A 100 -13.74 4.59 -13.01
C LEU A 100 -15.17 5.02 -13.34
N ARG A 101 -16.08 4.05 -13.53
CA ARG A 101 -17.49 4.32 -13.83
C ARG A 101 -18.20 5.09 -12.72
N GLU A 102 -17.92 4.76 -11.45
CA GLU A 102 -18.45 5.49 -10.29
C GLU A 102 -18.04 6.98 -10.30
N ARG A 103 -16.95 7.33 -10.97
CA ARG A 103 -16.48 8.72 -11.13
C ARG A 103 -16.89 9.34 -12.47
N GLY A 104 -17.87 8.72 -13.19
CA GLY A 104 -18.41 9.21 -14.45
C GLY A 104 -17.48 9.05 -15.66
N ILE A 105 -16.45 8.22 -15.56
CA ILE A 105 -15.53 7.93 -16.67
C ILE A 105 -16.14 6.82 -17.52
N LEU A 106 -16.28 7.08 -18.83
CA LEU A 106 -16.74 6.09 -19.79
C LEU A 106 -15.66 5.01 -19.96
N THR A 107 -15.97 3.79 -19.56
CA THR A 107 -15.10 2.62 -19.77
C THR A 107 -15.53 1.88 -21.01
N LEU A 108 -14.57 1.58 -21.88
CA LEU A 108 -14.74 0.81 -23.11
C LEU A 108 -14.03 -0.54 -22.96
N ARG A 109 -14.55 -1.58 -23.58
CA ARG A 109 -13.90 -2.88 -23.66
C ARG A 109 -13.34 -3.12 -25.07
N PRO A 110 -12.27 -3.94 -25.22
CA PRO A 110 -11.84 -4.38 -26.54
C PRO A 110 -12.99 -5.00 -27.33
N GLY A 111 -13.08 -4.68 -28.63
CA GLY A 111 -14.15 -5.15 -29.51
C GLY A 111 -15.46 -4.37 -29.43
N GLU A 112 -15.67 -3.49 -28.47
CA GLU A 112 -16.83 -2.60 -28.46
C GLU A 112 -16.68 -1.50 -29.51
N PRO A 113 -17.77 -1.16 -30.26
CA PRO A 113 -17.74 -0.04 -31.20
C PRO A 113 -17.38 1.25 -30.48
N THR A 114 -16.31 1.90 -30.88
CA THR A 114 -15.89 3.16 -30.28
C THR A 114 -16.12 4.32 -31.25
N SER A 115 -17.13 5.14 -30.97
CA SER A 115 -17.22 6.46 -31.59
C SER A 115 -16.40 7.47 -30.79
N GLY A 116 -15.39 8.06 -31.42
CA GLY A 116 -14.57 9.11 -30.81
C GLY A 116 -13.25 8.61 -30.19
N LYS A 117 -12.43 9.58 -29.79
CA LYS A 117 -11.06 9.36 -29.32
C LYS A 117 -11.04 8.68 -27.93
N VAL A 118 -10.16 7.70 -27.77
CA VAL A 118 -9.83 7.10 -26.46
C VAL A 118 -8.73 7.93 -25.80
N ASP A 119 -8.93 8.37 -24.57
CA ASP A 119 -7.97 9.22 -23.85
C ASP A 119 -6.86 8.38 -23.18
N ALA A 120 -7.22 7.20 -22.72
CA ALA A 120 -6.30 6.31 -22.03
C ALA A 120 -6.63 4.83 -22.25
N VAL A 121 -5.60 4.01 -22.19
CA VAL A 121 -5.67 2.55 -21.99
C VAL A 121 -5.30 2.27 -20.54
N TYR A 122 -6.16 1.55 -19.81
CA TYR A 122 -5.92 1.17 -18.42
C TYR A 122 -5.92 -0.35 -18.27
N VAL A 123 -4.77 -0.88 -17.83
CA VAL A 123 -4.53 -2.32 -17.72
C VAL A 123 -4.50 -2.73 -16.25
N GLY A 124 -5.31 -3.73 -15.88
CA GLY A 124 -5.30 -4.32 -14.54
C GLY A 124 -5.27 -5.84 -14.58
N TRP A 125 -5.93 -6.48 -13.62
CA TRP A 125 -6.06 -7.92 -13.55
C TRP A 125 -6.90 -8.45 -14.71
N HIS A 126 -6.25 -9.18 -15.62
CA HIS A 126 -6.88 -9.70 -16.82
C HIS A 126 -6.33 -11.07 -17.23
N PRO A 127 -6.66 -12.15 -16.49
CA PRO A 127 -6.13 -13.49 -16.77
C PRO A 127 -6.57 -14.05 -18.14
N GLY A 128 -7.72 -13.58 -18.67
CA GLY A 128 -8.23 -13.96 -19.98
C GLY A 128 -7.84 -13.01 -21.12
N CYS A 129 -6.77 -12.22 -20.98
CA CYS A 129 -6.32 -11.30 -22.02
C CYS A 129 -5.94 -12.05 -23.31
N THR A 130 -6.52 -11.62 -24.42
CA THR A 130 -6.31 -12.22 -25.75
C THR A 130 -5.45 -11.31 -26.64
N MET A 131 -4.99 -11.85 -27.78
CA MET A 131 -4.26 -11.02 -28.77
C MET A 131 -5.15 -9.91 -29.36
N PRO A 132 -6.45 -10.11 -29.66
CA PRO A 132 -7.35 -9.02 -30.02
C PRO A 132 -7.43 -7.91 -28.99
N ASP A 133 -7.38 -8.21 -27.67
CA ASP A 133 -7.35 -7.18 -26.62
C ASP A 133 -6.08 -6.35 -26.70
N ILE A 134 -4.92 -7.00 -26.92
CA ILE A 134 -3.64 -6.33 -27.11
C ILE A 134 -3.65 -5.44 -28.35
N GLU A 135 -4.22 -5.93 -29.46
CA GLU A 135 -4.34 -5.17 -30.71
C GLU A 135 -5.21 -3.94 -30.52
N ALA A 136 -6.41 -4.08 -29.94
CA ALA A 136 -7.30 -2.94 -29.66
C ALA A 136 -6.62 -1.88 -28.78
N ALA A 137 -5.89 -2.31 -27.75
CA ALA A 137 -5.14 -1.39 -26.89
C ALA A 137 -3.98 -0.71 -27.64
N ALA A 138 -3.23 -1.44 -28.47
CA ALA A 138 -2.15 -0.87 -29.26
C ALA A 138 -2.68 0.16 -30.27
N MET A 139 -3.79 -0.13 -30.95
CA MET A 139 -4.45 0.82 -31.88
C MET A 139 -4.90 2.08 -31.15
N ALA A 140 -5.49 1.97 -29.94
CA ALA A 140 -5.85 3.12 -29.14
C ALA A 140 -4.62 3.97 -28.77
N ILE A 141 -3.50 3.32 -28.37
CA ILE A 141 -2.25 4.01 -28.01
C ILE A 141 -1.65 4.70 -29.24
N TRP A 142 -1.61 4.08 -30.40
CA TRP A 142 -1.17 4.72 -31.65
C TRP A 142 -2.10 5.87 -32.06
N GLY A 143 -3.38 5.80 -31.73
CA GLY A 143 -4.35 6.92 -31.85
C GLY A 143 -4.16 8.03 -30.81
N GLY A 144 -3.15 7.93 -29.94
CA GLY A 144 -2.78 8.97 -28.97
C GLY A 144 -3.30 8.74 -27.55
N ALA A 145 -3.88 7.57 -27.24
CA ALA A 145 -4.27 7.22 -25.87
C ALA A 145 -3.03 7.03 -24.98
N ARG A 146 -3.11 7.51 -23.74
CA ARG A 146 -2.04 7.33 -22.74
C ARG A 146 -2.14 5.94 -22.08
N LEU A 147 -0.99 5.30 -21.84
CA LEU A 147 -0.95 3.98 -21.22
C LEU A 147 -0.82 4.09 -19.70
N TYR A 148 -1.75 3.43 -18.98
CA TYR A 148 -1.77 3.30 -17.53
C TYR A 148 -1.87 1.84 -17.12
N THR A 149 -1.37 1.53 -15.93
CA THR A 149 -1.48 0.19 -15.35
C THR A 149 -1.80 0.23 -13.85
N ALA A 150 -2.56 -0.75 -13.42
CA ALA A 150 -2.86 -0.95 -12.00
C ALA A 150 -1.59 -1.29 -11.20
N SER A 151 -0.74 -2.16 -11.76
CA SER A 151 0.47 -2.62 -11.10
C SER A 151 1.57 -2.93 -12.13
N ASP A 152 2.82 -2.67 -11.76
CA ASP A 152 4.02 -3.02 -12.52
C ASP A 152 4.86 -4.07 -11.75
N VAL A 153 4.21 -4.87 -10.94
CA VAL A 153 4.81 -5.94 -10.14
C VAL A 153 4.88 -7.22 -10.98
N ARG A 154 6.10 -7.79 -11.10
CA ARG A 154 6.35 -8.98 -11.94
C ARG A 154 5.63 -10.23 -11.44
N PHE A 155 5.59 -10.39 -10.13
CA PHE A 155 4.94 -11.50 -9.44
C PHE A 155 4.56 -11.06 -8.02
N PHE A 156 3.61 -11.76 -7.44
CA PHE A 156 3.22 -11.57 -6.04
C PHE A 156 3.16 -12.92 -5.32
N ALA A 157 3.23 -12.89 -3.98
CA ALA A 157 3.16 -14.09 -3.16
C ALA A 157 1.72 -14.60 -3.05
N THR A 158 1.57 -15.92 -3.14
CA THR A 158 0.32 -16.63 -2.87
C THR A 158 0.62 -17.89 -2.08
N LYS A 159 -0.40 -18.55 -1.54
CA LYS A 159 -0.26 -19.86 -0.87
C LYS A 159 0.45 -20.92 -1.73
N GLY A 160 0.31 -20.84 -3.04
CA GLY A 160 0.95 -21.75 -3.99
C GLY A 160 2.30 -21.28 -4.53
N GLY A 161 2.94 -20.31 -3.89
CA GLY A 161 4.19 -19.71 -4.33
C GLY A 161 3.99 -18.43 -5.15
N ARG A 162 4.89 -18.14 -6.09
CA ARG A 162 4.84 -16.94 -6.92
C ARG A 162 3.78 -17.08 -8.02
N THR A 163 2.96 -16.03 -8.18
CA THR A 163 2.02 -15.87 -9.29
C THR A 163 2.42 -14.66 -10.11
N ILE A 164 2.33 -14.76 -11.44
CA ILE A 164 2.74 -13.67 -12.35
C ILE A 164 1.80 -12.46 -12.21
N GLY A 165 2.34 -11.27 -12.36
CA GLY A 165 1.56 -10.04 -12.51
C GLY A 165 0.99 -9.94 -13.93
N TYR A 166 -0.30 -10.22 -14.13
CA TYR A 166 -0.92 -10.14 -15.46
C TYR A 166 -0.81 -8.76 -16.08
N SER A 167 -1.07 -7.71 -15.30
CA SER A 167 -0.90 -6.33 -15.77
C SER A 167 0.52 -6.02 -16.22
N TYR A 168 1.54 -6.54 -15.52
CA TYR A 168 2.93 -6.41 -15.91
C TYR A 168 3.23 -7.05 -17.27
N ALA A 169 2.74 -8.28 -17.49
CA ALA A 169 2.93 -9.01 -18.74
C ALA A 169 2.25 -8.30 -19.92
N ILE A 170 0.98 -7.89 -19.75
CA ILE A 170 0.20 -7.19 -20.78
C ILE A 170 0.85 -5.85 -21.13
N VAL A 171 1.20 -5.07 -20.12
CA VAL A 171 1.88 -3.77 -20.34
C VAL A 171 3.25 -3.94 -20.98
N GLY A 172 3.97 -5.01 -20.64
CA GLY A 172 5.23 -5.35 -21.30
C GLY A 172 5.07 -5.53 -22.81
N ALA A 173 4.04 -6.28 -23.24
CA ALA A 173 3.69 -6.44 -24.65
C ALA A 173 3.33 -5.09 -25.31
N LEU A 174 2.43 -4.32 -24.71
CA LEU A 174 2.00 -3.01 -25.23
C LEU A 174 3.16 -2.03 -25.36
N ARG A 175 4.03 -1.94 -24.35
CA ARG A 175 5.23 -1.10 -24.41
C ARG A 175 6.18 -1.51 -25.52
N ARG A 176 6.36 -2.80 -25.72
CA ARG A 176 7.23 -3.33 -26.79
C ARG A 176 6.69 -3.00 -28.18
N LEU A 177 5.36 -3.08 -28.36
CA LEU A 177 4.69 -2.79 -29.63
C LEU A 177 4.64 -1.29 -29.94
N THR A 178 4.34 -0.47 -28.94
CA THR A 178 3.97 0.95 -29.16
C THR A 178 5.05 1.96 -28.77
N GLY A 179 6.06 1.55 -28.00
CA GLY A 179 7.03 2.46 -27.40
C GLY A 179 6.46 3.38 -26.31
N ALA A 180 5.19 3.21 -25.91
CA ALA A 180 4.52 4.10 -25.00
C ALA A 180 5.13 4.06 -23.59
N ARG A 181 5.17 5.23 -22.93
CA ARG A 181 5.46 5.35 -21.51
C ARG A 181 4.25 4.93 -20.69
N VAL A 182 4.46 4.13 -19.63
CA VAL A 182 3.40 3.70 -18.74
C VAL A 182 3.37 4.53 -17.46
N THR A 183 2.17 4.86 -16.98
CA THR A 183 1.94 5.41 -15.65
C THR A 183 1.32 4.35 -14.76
N VAL A 184 1.98 4.04 -13.64
CA VAL A 184 1.48 3.10 -12.64
C VAL A 184 0.57 3.84 -11.66
N THR A 185 -0.61 3.29 -11.37
CA THR A 185 -1.56 3.86 -10.41
C THR A 185 -1.48 3.22 -9.03
N GLY A 186 -1.15 1.94 -8.93
CA GLY A 186 -0.90 1.25 -7.66
C GLY A 186 0.45 1.58 -7.04
N LYS A 187 0.79 0.89 -5.96
CA LYS A 187 2.11 0.96 -5.31
C LYS A 187 3.21 0.47 -6.29
N PRO A 188 4.39 1.08 -6.32
CA PRO A 188 4.96 2.12 -5.46
C PRO A 188 4.76 3.55 -5.97
N SER A 189 3.70 3.86 -6.69
CA SER A 189 3.50 5.18 -7.29
C SER A 189 3.24 6.27 -6.25
N LEU A 190 3.71 7.49 -6.53
CA LEU A 190 3.34 8.68 -5.74
C LEU A 190 1.85 9.04 -5.89
N HIS A 191 1.17 8.57 -6.93
CA HIS A 191 -0.27 8.73 -7.06
C HIS A 191 -1.01 7.97 -5.97
N ALA A 192 -0.60 6.71 -5.69
CA ALA A 192 -1.16 5.91 -4.61
C ALA A 192 -0.88 6.54 -3.23
N MET A 193 0.35 7.01 -2.99
CA MET A 193 0.69 7.66 -1.73
C MET A 193 -0.11 8.95 -1.49
N ARG A 194 -0.20 9.80 -2.51
CA ARG A 194 -0.99 11.03 -2.43
C ARG A 194 -2.45 10.75 -2.16
N TYR A 195 -3.04 9.82 -2.90
CA TYR A 195 -4.44 9.44 -2.72
C TYR A 195 -4.71 8.91 -1.30
N ALA A 196 -3.82 8.08 -0.76
CA ALA A 196 -3.93 7.60 0.62
C ALA A 196 -3.82 8.75 1.64
N ALA A 197 -2.90 9.70 1.45
CA ALA A 197 -2.73 10.86 2.31
C ALA A 197 -3.98 11.77 2.30
N GLU A 198 -4.55 12.03 1.12
CA GLU A 198 -5.80 12.79 0.96
C GLU A 198 -6.98 12.09 1.64
N ARG A 199 -7.09 10.75 1.51
CA ARG A 199 -8.13 9.95 2.18
C ARG A 199 -8.02 9.97 3.70
N LEU A 200 -6.79 9.94 4.23
CA LEU A 200 -6.53 10.07 5.67
C LEU A 200 -6.63 11.52 6.16
N ARG A 201 -6.60 12.51 5.28
CA ARG A 201 -6.49 13.94 5.60
C ARG A 201 -5.24 14.26 6.44
N LEU A 202 -4.13 13.60 6.11
CA LEU A 202 -2.85 13.74 6.80
C LEU A 202 -1.74 14.11 5.81
N ALA A 203 -0.72 14.81 6.30
CA ALA A 203 0.51 14.96 5.54
C ALA A 203 1.21 13.60 5.41
N ALA A 204 1.90 13.36 4.30
CA ALA A 204 2.59 12.08 4.09
C ALA A 204 3.60 11.75 5.21
N ALA A 205 4.25 12.78 5.78
CA ALA A 205 5.20 12.64 6.88
C ALA A 205 4.57 12.09 8.18
N ASP A 206 3.24 12.25 8.34
CA ASP A 206 2.49 11.75 9.50
C ASP A 206 1.89 10.36 9.25
N ILE A 207 2.22 9.74 8.13
CA ILE A 207 1.72 8.43 7.73
C ILE A 207 2.82 7.37 7.87
N ALA A 208 2.49 6.26 8.53
CA ALA A 208 3.27 5.03 8.46
C ALA A 208 2.67 4.10 7.41
N VAL A 209 3.51 3.62 6.49
CA VAL A 209 3.18 2.60 5.49
C VAL A 209 3.80 1.27 5.95
N VAL A 210 2.97 0.25 6.05
CA VAL A 210 3.33 -1.09 6.54
C VAL A 210 3.21 -2.09 5.40
N GLY A 211 4.26 -2.83 5.12
CA GLY A 211 4.24 -3.82 4.04
C GLY A 211 5.42 -4.78 4.05
N ASP A 212 5.37 -5.76 3.17
CA ASP A 212 6.31 -6.89 3.10
C ASP A 212 7.33 -6.78 1.95
N ASP A 213 7.16 -5.82 1.02
CA ASP A 213 8.00 -5.70 -0.17
C ASP A 213 8.79 -4.37 -0.20
N PRO A 214 10.14 -4.44 -0.20
CA PRO A 214 11.02 -3.26 -0.28
C PRO A 214 10.86 -2.45 -1.58
N LEU A 215 10.41 -3.10 -2.66
CA LEU A 215 10.23 -2.46 -3.97
C LEU A 215 8.86 -1.82 -4.15
N VAL A 216 7.93 -2.11 -3.26
CA VAL A 216 6.54 -1.70 -3.34
C VAL A 216 6.21 -0.71 -2.21
N GLU A 217 5.97 -1.19 -0.99
CA GLU A 217 5.54 -0.35 0.14
C GLU A 217 6.65 0.58 0.62
N VAL A 218 7.84 0.02 0.85
CA VAL A 218 8.96 0.82 1.37
C VAL A 218 9.38 1.88 0.36
N LEU A 219 9.47 1.50 -0.91
CA LEU A 219 9.82 2.45 -1.96
C LEU A 219 8.76 3.56 -2.11
N MET A 220 7.46 3.22 -1.99
CA MET A 220 6.36 4.20 -2.01
C MET A 220 6.49 5.16 -0.83
N ALA A 221 6.65 4.63 0.39
CA ALA A 221 6.79 5.42 1.60
C ALA A 221 7.98 6.39 1.50
N ARG A 222 9.15 5.87 1.13
CA ARG A 222 10.38 6.68 0.98
C ARG A 222 10.22 7.81 -0.03
N ARG A 223 9.67 7.51 -1.20
CA ARG A 223 9.41 8.51 -2.24
C ARG A 223 8.38 9.55 -1.80
N GLY A 224 7.39 9.13 -1.02
CA GLY A 224 6.34 9.98 -0.48
C GLY A 224 6.70 10.69 0.81
N ARG A 225 7.90 10.47 1.39
CA ARG A 225 8.35 11.01 2.68
C ARG A 225 7.47 10.55 3.86
N ALA A 226 6.91 9.34 3.77
CA ALA A 226 6.20 8.66 4.83
C ALA A 226 7.15 7.72 5.58
N LEU A 227 6.78 7.32 6.80
CA LEU A 227 7.49 6.31 7.57
C LEU A 227 7.28 4.93 6.93
N ALA A 228 8.34 4.19 6.65
CA ALA A 228 8.26 2.81 6.14
C ALA A 228 8.48 1.79 7.26
N ILE A 229 7.58 0.83 7.36
CA ILE A 229 7.65 -0.29 8.30
C ILE A 229 7.58 -1.58 7.49
N GLY A 230 8.62 -2.41 7.59
CA GLY A 230 8.67 -3.73 6.95
C GLY A 230 8.11 -4.80 7.88
N VAL A 231 7.47 -5.83 7.31
CA VAL A 231 7.06 -7.05 8.01
C VAL A 231 7.72 -8.26 7.37
N THR A 232 7.84 -9.36 8.12
CA THR A 232 8.49 -10.60 7.64
C THR A 232 7.50 -11.71 7.32
N SER A 233 6.22 -11.39 7.25
CA SER A 233 5.12 -12.33 7.01
C SER A 233 4.89 -12.67 5.54
N GLY A 234 5.46 -11.88 4.61
CA GLY A 234 5.23 -12.04 3.18
C GLY A 234 6.51 -12.37 2.39
N VAL A 235 6.79 -11.59 1.32
CA VAL A 235 7.84 -11.91 0.34
C VAL A 235 9.27 -11.70 0.84
N THR A 236 9.49 -10.88 1.89
CA THR A 236 10.82 -10.48 2.34
C THR A 236 11.14 -11.03 3.72
N SER A 237 12.13 -11.90 3.79
CA SER A 237 12.63 -12.45 5.05
C SER A 237 13.44 -11.43 5.86
N ALA A 238 13.62 -11.70 7.16
CA ALA A 238 14.43 -10.85 8.04
C ALA A 238 15.90 -10.67 7.54
N SER A 239 16.45 -11.70 6.89
CA SER A 239 17.80 -11.63 6.31
C SER A 239 17.85 -10.75 5.07
N GLU A 240 16.82 -10.78 4.24
CA GLU A 240 16.71 -9.95 3.03
C GLU A 240 16.47 -8.47 3.40
N TRP A 241 15.67 -8.18 4.43
CA TRP A 241 15.50 -6.83 4.95
C TRP A 241 16.83 -6.18 5.35
N ARG A 242 17.71 -6.92 6.03
CA ARG A 242 19.03 -6.41 6.44
C ARG A 242 19.94 -6.05 5.25
N ARG A 243 19.75 -6.71 4.11
CA ARG A 243 20.55 -6.51 2.89
C ARG A 243 20.01 -5.43 1.96
N GLN A 244 18.84 -4.84 2.28
CA GLN A 244 18.26 -3.81 1.43
C GLN A 244 19.13 -2.54 1.38
N PRO A 245 19.32 -1.95 0.19
CA PRO A 245 19.99 -0.66 0.05
C PRO A 245 19.15 0.47 0.68
N PRO A 246 19.76 1.62 1.04
CA PRO A 246 19.08 2.70 1.74
C PRO A 246 17.71 3.11 1.18
N PRO A 247 17.50 3.26 -0.14
CA PRO A 247 16.19 3.64 -0.69
C PRO A 247 15.07 2.62 -0.47
N ARG A 248 15.41 1.37 -0.13
CA ARG A 248 14.50 0.24 0.07
C ARG A 248 14.54 -0.31 1.49
N ARG A 249 15.27 0.36 2.38
CA ARG A 249 15.36 -0.02 3.80
C ARG A 249 14.28 0.71 4.57
N PRO A 250 13.40 -0.02 5.28
CA PRO A 250 12.41 0.61 6.15
C PRO A 250 13.08 1.16 7.42
N GLU A 251 12.42 2.08 8.11
CA GLU A 251 12.85 2.58 9.42
C GLU A 251 12.77 1.50 10.49
N ARG A 252 11.83 0.59 10.36
CA ARG A 252 11.60 -0.54 11.27
C ARG A 252 11.26 -1.79 10.49
N VAL A 253 11.68 -2.95 11.02
CA VAL A 253 11.23 -4.27 10.59
C VAL A 253 10.61 -4.96 11.79
N LEU A 254 9.34 -5.31 11.68
CA LEU A 254 8.60 -6.00 12.73
C LEU A 254 8.75 -7.52 12.54
N ARG A 255 8.90 -8.25 13.64
CA ARG A 255 8.89 -9.72 13.65
C ARG A 255 7.47 -10.27 13.62
N ALA A 256 6.58 -9.61 14.35
CA ALA A 256 5.15 -9.84 14.33
C ALA A 256 4.43 -8.53 14.03
N LEU A 257 3.31 -8.59 13.30
CA LEU A 257 2.54 -7.38 12.99
C LEU A 257 2.03 -6.70 14.26
N ALA A 258 1.72 -7.49 15.32
CA ALA A 258 1.27 -6.98 16.62
C ALA A 258 2.29 -6.04 17.29
N ASP A 259 3.59 -6.15 16.98
CA ASP A 259 4.63 -5.28 17.53
C ASP A 259 4.37 -3.80 17.17
N ILE A 260 3.56 -3.53 16.16
CA ILE A 260 3.19 -2.17 15.76
C ILE A 260 2.43 -1.42 16.88
N LEU A 261 1.70 -2.13 17.71
CA LEU A 261 0.93 -1.56 18.81
C LEU A 261 1.80 -0.92 19.90
N GLU A 262 3.06 -1.31 19.99
CA GLU A 262 4.04 -0.68 20.90
C GLU A 262 4.36 0.76 20.47
N PHE A 263 4.27 1.07 19.18
CA PHE A 263 4.54 2.40 18.62
C PHE A 263 3.32 3.32 18.61
N VAL A 264 2.15 2.73 18.76
CA VAL A 264 0.86 3.44 18.69
C VAL A 264 0.31 3.67 20.10
N ARG A 265 1.14 4.08 21.06
CA ARG A 265 0.70 4.40 22.42
C ARG A 265 -0.01 5.77 22.44
N PRO A 266 -1.11 5.92 23.21
CA PRO A 266 -1.68 7.24 23.41
C PRO A 266 -0.64 8.17 24.07
N PRO A 267 -0.63 9.46 23.71
CA PRO A 267 0.25 10.42 24.39
C PRO A 267 -0.16 10.46 25.87
N GLY A 268 0.74 10.01 26.75
CA GLY A 268 0.52 9.99 28.21
C GLY A 268 0.70 8.64 28.91
N SER A 269 0.79 7.51 28.21
CA SER A 269 1.11 6.21 28.84
C SER A 269 2.63 5.99 28.95
N GLY A 270 3.33 6.92 29.60
CA GLY A 270 4.73 6.75 29.94
C GLY A 270 4.88 5.61 30.93
N VAL A 271 5.48 4.52 30.53
CA VAL A 271 6.01 3.52 31.46
C VAL A 271 7.15 4.24 32.21
N THR A 272 6.89 4.59 33.46
CA THR A 272 7.96 4.85 34.42
C THR A 272 8.71 3.55 34.61
N THR A 273 9.78 3.37 33.85
CA THR A 273 10.81 2.39 34.20
C THR A 273 11.45 2.89 35.50
N ARG A 274 10.90 2.46 36.63
CA ARG A 274 11.65 2.51 37.89
C ARG A 274 12.84 1.58 37.68
N GLY A 275 13.99 2.18 37.41
CA GLY A 275 15.26 1.49 37.55
C GLY A 275 15.43 0.98 38.97
N PRO A 276 16.17 -0.12 39.21
CA PRO A 276 16.40 -0.65 40.55
C PRO A 276 17.07 0.41 41.43
N GLY A 277 16.51 0.59 42.62
CA GLY A 277 16.79 1.63 43.56
C GLY A 277 18.28 1.85 43.83
N ALA A 278 18.74 3.09 43.68
CA ALA A 278 19.97 3.53 44.27
C ALA A 278 19.79 3.68 45.80
N PRO A 279 20.73 3.21 46.62
CA PRO A 279 20.63 3.30 48.09
C PRO A 279 20.72 4.77 48.54
N PRO A 280 20.12 5.13 49.69
CA PRO A 280 20.07 6.52 50.18
C PRO A 280 21.48 6.99 50.56
N ARG A 281 21.94 8.07 49.97
CA ARG A 281 23.19 8.77 50.36
C ARG A 281 23.03 9.35 51.74
N GLY A 282 23.84 8.85 52.66
CA GLY A 282 23.93 9.27 54.04
C GLY A 282 24.26 10.77 54.18
N ARG A 283 23.56 11.45 55.08
CA ARG A 283 23.79 12.81 55.55
C ARG A 283 25.21 12.89 56.17
N ARG A 284 26.15 13.53 55.52
CA ARG A 284 27.38 14.00 56.15
C ARG A 284 27.09 15.32 56.86
N ARG A 285 27.21 15.32 58.21
CA ARG A 285 27.17 16.47 59.11
C ARG A 285 28.35 17.43 58.74
N ARG A 286 28.01 18.69 58.50
CA ARG A 286 29.01 19.80 58.53
C ARG A 286 29.47 20.03 59.98
N ALA A 287 30.74 19.78 60.27
CA ALA A 287 31.42 20.34 61.43
C ALA A 287 32.03 21.68 61.07
N ARG A 288 31.61 22.73 61.75
CA ARG A 288 32.23 24.04 61.75
C ARG A 288 33.60 23.99 62.48
N ARG A 289 34.61 24.49 61.93
CA ARG A 289 35.71 25.08 62.69
C ARG A 289 36.09 26.42 62.09
N ALA A 290 36.04 27.43 63.00
CA ALA A 290 36.56 28.77 62.82
C ALA A 290 38.03 28.81 63.26
N ALA A 291 38.71 29.81 62.81
CA ALA A 291 39.87 30.47 63.28
C ALA A 291 40.94 30.60 62.19
N SER A 292 41.38 31.62 61.89
CA SER A 292 41.88 32.93 62.32
C SER A 292 43.15 33.25 61.52
N ALA A 293 43.12 34.35 60.81
CA ALA A 293 44.05 35.46 60.93
C ALA A 293 45.55 35.29 60.54
N ARG A 294 45.98 36.29 59.76
CA ARG A 294 47.32 36.88 59.57
C ARG A 294 48.31 36.12 58.66
N GLN A 295 48.69 36.66 57.59
CA GLN A 295 49.55 37.80 57.20
C GLN A 295 49.36 37.97 55.67
#